data_338c00f1ef35c696133dc97af89d5ecf
#
_entry.id   338c00f1ef35c696133dc97af89d5ecf
#
_cell.length_a   1.000
_cell.length_b   1.000
_cell.length_c   1.000
_cell.angle_alpha   90.00
_cell.angle_beta   90.00
_cell.angle_gamma   90.00
#
_symmetry.space_group_name_H-M   'P 1'
#
loop_
_entity.id
_entity.type
_entity.pdbx_description
1 polymer ?
#
loop_
_entity_poly.entity_id
_entity_poly.type
_entity_poly.pdbx_seq_one_letter_code
_entity_poly.pdbx_strand_id
1 'polypeptide(L)'
;MKIAAPSAPPVLQTAAVAPAKAAATPVTSLRSNPPNIGGTTPQQVARFASALVQQSRSLNQRELIASSNTLQSRAVKLGELYQQLMGSHDKGLDDAARNLRKQLQKQNAASLAQILSFAEGDAAKAHVVLQAARKQAQEDGETGEHVVLTEQLKLLRRKYGKRARAGMNSAKAFSRPNIDNKRRGTLRNLYSVAVSGQPNITGLIDALINEREEAGEFELNLRDMRSAIADDLSSLTPSTSPQQLRTLMHGLNTARHVATLLQGCEHLLGRMRNKNPGLQVDPAAFLKHLLALSGKGMSLNETLQLTQHIGGKQLKHQLAFLNGLRPMLQQLPILLWRDMKSRQNALGNLLNLMAELTRQEQNQLQGGLA
;
A
#
# COMPACT_ATOMS: atom_id res chain seq x y z
N MET A 1 13.73 -24.46 -56.81
CA MET A 1 12.72 -23.75 -56.02
C MET A 1 13.39 -22.55 -55.37
N LYS A 2 13.08 -21.30 -55.83
CA LYS A 2 13.61 -20.07 -55.27
C LYS A 2 12.63 -19.56 -54.23
N ILE A 3 13.08 -19.39 -53.01
CA ILE A 3 12.30 -18.82 -51.92
C ILE A 3 12.49 -17.29 -51.98
N ALA A 4 11.37 -16.56 -52.14
CA ALA A 4 11.35 -15.10 -52.17
C ALA A 4 11.46 -14.53 -50.75
N ALA A 5 12.27 -13.46 -50.61
CA ALA A 5 12.43 -12.73 -49.35
C ALA A 5 11.20 -11.85 -49.04
N PRO A 6 10.84 -11.64 -47.75
CA PRO A 6 9.72 -10.76 -47.40
C PRO A 6 10.07 -9.27 -47.50
N SER A 7 9.13 -8.52 -48.03
CA SER A 7 9.17 -7.05 -48.23
C SER A 7 9.23 -6.29 -46.91
N ALA A 8 10.04 -5.23 -46.84
CA ALA A 8 10.13 -4.30 -45.73
C ALA A 8 8.85 -3.44 -45.58
N PRO A 9 8.46 -3.05 -44.35
CA PRO A 9 7.31 -2.17 -44.14
C PRO A 9 7.64 -0.71 -44.50
N PRO A 10 6.64 0.11 -44.87
CA PRO A 10 6.83 1.49 -45.30
C PRO A 10 7.24 2.40 -44.15
N VAL A 11 8.22 3.27 -44.43
CA VAL A 11 8.71 4.33 -43.56
C VAL A 11 7.65 5.44 -43.48
N LEU A 12 7.10 5.68 -42.30
CA LEU A 12 6.24 6.83 -42.01
C LEU A 12 7.09 8.10 -41.95
N GLN A 13 6.89 9.00 -42.91
CA GLN A 13 7.45 10.34 -42.91
C GLN A 13 6.83 11.17 -41.77
N THR A 14 7.64 11.59 -40.81
CA THR A 14 7.26 12.58 -39.79
C THR A 14 7.17 13.97 -40.40
N ALA A 15 5.95 14.47 -40.57
CA ALA A 15 5.72 15.88 -40.90
C ALA A 15 6.10 16.77 -39.69
N ALA A 16 6.99 17.73 -39.93
CA ALA A 16 7.37 18.74 -38.96
C ALA A 16 6.18 19.67 -38.68
N VAL A 17 5.69 19.63 -37.41
CA VAL A 17 4.65 20.56 -36.95
C VAL A 17 5.34 21.83 -36.41
N ALA A 18 5.06 22.96 -37.04
CA ALA A 18 5.49 24.30 -36.60
C ALA A 18 4.84 24.65 -35.23
N PRO A 19 5.51 25.45 -34.37
CA PRO A 19 4.95 25.80 -33.07
C PRO A 19 3.78 26.78 -33.20
N ALA A 20 2.60 26.36 -32.82
CA ALA A 20 1.42 27.20 -32.72
C ALA A 20 1.55 28.19 -31.56
N LYS A 21 1.40 29.46 -31.85
CA LYS A 21 1.34 30.61 -30.95
C LYS A 21 0.20 30.41 -29.95
N ALA A 22 0.50 30.34 -28.63
CA ALA A 22 -0.48 30.21 -27.58
C ALA A 22 -1.38 31.46 -27.52
N ALA A 23 -2.66 31.29 -27.89
CA ALA A 23 -3.70 32.26 -27.60
C ALA A 23 -4.18 32.05 -26.15
N ALA A 24 -4.16 33.15 -25.38
CA ALA A 24 -4.69 33.18 -24.01
C ALA A 24 -6.21 33.01 -24.04
N THR A 25 -6.72 31.89 -23.54
CA THR A 25 -8.14 31.69 -23.31
C THR A 25 -8.55 32.24 -21.93
N PRO A 26 -9.70 32.93 -21.82
CA PRO A 26 -10.16 33.52 -20.56
C PRO A 26 -10.53 32.41 -19.56
N VAL A 27 -10.12 32.60 -18.31
CA VAL A 27 -10.46 31.73 -17.19
C VAL A 27 -11.95 31.86 -16.89
N THR A 28 -12.74 30.93 -17.40
CA THR A 28 -14.15 30.76 -16.98
C THR A 28 -14.18 30.07 -15.62
N SER A 29 -14.70 30.76 -14.60
CA SER A 29 -14.92 30.23 -13.28
C SER A 29 -15.95 29.10 -13.32
N LEU A 30 -15.47 27.85 -13.33
CA LEU A 30 -16.31 26.67 -13.15
C LEU A 30 -16.71 26.54 -11.67
N ARG A 31 -17.88 27.09 -11.31
CA ARG A 31 -18.65 26.60 -10.16
C ARG A 31 -19.15 25.19 -10.53
N SER A 32 -18.39 24.17 -10.17
CA SER A 32 -18.81 22.78 -10.33
C SER A 32 -19.50 22.31 -9.07
N ASN A 33 -20.79 22.00 -9.18
CA ASN A 33 -21.49 21.15 -8.24
C ASN A 33 -20.74 19.81 -8.12
N PRO A 34 -20.69 19.17 -6.93
CA PRO A 34 -20.02 17.88 -6.80
C PRO A 34 -20.74 16.85 -7.69
N PRO A 35 -20.02 16.12 -8.56
CA PRO A 35 -20.64 15.14 -9.42
C PRO A 35 -21.19 13.97 -8.59
N ASN A 36 -22.42 13.59 -8.93
CA ASN A 36 -23.11 12.39 -8.42
C ASN A 36 -22.29 11.14 -8.82
N ILE A 37 -21.71 10.42 -7.85
CA ILE A 37 -20.71 9.34 -8.09
C ILE A 37 -21.39 7.98 -8.37
N GLY A 38 -22.57 8.00 -8.97
CA GLY A 38 -23.21 6.79 -9.47
C GLY A 38 -22.85 6.55 -10.94
N GLY A 39 -21.92 5.66 -11.23
CA GLY A 39 -21.69 5.15 -12.59
C GLY A 39 -20.49 5.67 -13.36
N THR A 40 -19.43 6.18 -12.70
CA THR A 40 -18.21 6.63 -13.39
C THR A 40 -17.37 5.47 -13.94
N THR A 41 -17.09 5.49 -15.24
CA THR A 41 -16.20 4.51 -15.89
C THR A 41 -14.75 4.68 -15.43
N PRO A 42 -13.92 3.61 -15.44
CA PRO A 42 -12.50 3.68 -15.06
C PRO A 42 -11.70 4.78 -15.81
N GLN A 43 -12.12 5.09 -17.06
CA GLN A 43 -11.50 6.16 -17.86
C GLN A 43 -11.84 7.57 -17.34
N GLN A 44 -13.07 7.78 -16.85
CA GLN A 44 -13.47 9.07 -16.27
C GLN A 44 -12.78 9.32 -14.94
N VAL A 45 -12.62 8.28 -14.10
CA VAL A 45 -11.84 8.36 -12.86
C VAL A 45 -10.37 8.68 -13.15
N ALA A 46 -9.78 8.07 -14.18
CA ALA A 46 -8.41 8.35 -14.58
C ALA A 46 -8.22 9.78 -15.11
N ARG A 47 -9.18 10.31 -15.87
CA ARG A 47 -9.16 11.71 -16.35
C ARG A 47 -9.33 12.70 -15.19
N PHE A 48 -10.25 12.43 -14.27
CA PHE A 48 -10.45 13.27 -13.08
C PHE A 48 -9.22 13.28 -12.17
N ALA A 49 -8.63 12.11 -11.91
CA ALA A 49 -7.37 12.01 -11.17
C ALA A 49 -6.21 12.74 -11.86
N SER A 50 -6.13 12.68 -13.20
CA SER A 50 -5.11 13.40 -13.97
C SER A 50 -5.30 14.92 -13.91
N ALA A 51 -6.55 15.40 -13.98
CA ALA A 51 -6.87 16.82 -13.86
C ALA A 51 -6.56 17.36 -12.44
N LEU A 52 -6.91 16.61 -11.38
CA LEU A 52 -6.57 16.96 -10.00
C LEU A 52 -5.06 17.01 -9.77
N VAL A 53 -4.30 16.06 -10.35
CA VAL A 53 -2.83 16.06 -10.28
C VAL A 53 -2.24 17.27 -10.99
N GLN A 54 -2.75 17.66 -12.16
CA GLN A 54 -2.28 18.85 -12.86
C GLN A 54 -2.61 20.14 -12.09
N GLN A 55 -3.81 20.26 -11.56
CA GLN A 55 -4.24 21.41 -10.77
C GLN A 55 -3.43 21.53 -9.46
N SER A 56 -3.20 20.44 -8.76
CA SER A 56 -2.34 20.39 -7.58
C SER A 56 -0.88 20.76 -7.88
N ARG A 57 -0.34 20.30 -9.02
CA ARG A 57 1.02 20.67 -9.47
C ARG A 57 1.14 22.17 -9.75
N SER A 58 0.14 22.77 -10.38
CA SER A 58 0.17 24.22 -10.68
C SER A 58 0.06 25.08 -9.42
N LEU A 59 -0.74 24.68 -8.45
CA LEU A 59 -0.84 25.34 -7.14
C LEU A 59 0.46 25.24 -6.35
N ASN A 60 1.05 24.04 -6.27
CA ASN A 60 2.31 23.82 -5.59
C ASN A 60 3.51 24.53 -6.25
N GLN A 61 3.52 24.66 -7.59
CA GLN A 61 4.53 25.45 -8.28
C GLN A 61 4.44 26.94 -7.93
N ARG A 62 3.24 27.51 -7.85
CA ARG A 62 3.03 28.90 -7.43
C ARG A 62 3.48 29.14 -5.99
N GLU A 63 3.18 28.22 -5.07
CA GLU A 63 3.67 28.28 -3.69
C GLU A 63 5.19 28.16 -3.58
N LEU A 64 5.82 27.28 -4.36
CA LEU A 64 7.28 27.12 -4.38
C LEU A 64 8.00 28.37 -4.92
N ILE A 65 7.48 29.02 -5.96
CA ILE A 65 8.03 30.25 -6.51
C ILE A 65 7.88 31.40 -5.50
N ALA A 66 6.75 31.49 -4.81
CA ALA A 66 6.50 32.51 -3.77
C ALA A 66 7.34 32.30 -2.50
N SER A 67 7.70 31.05 -2.17
CA SER A 67 8.41 30.68 -0.94
C SER A 67 9.90 30.42 -1.11
N SER A 68 10.45 30.54 -2.34
CA SER A 68 11.86 30.21 -2.63
C SER A 68 12.89 31.20 -2.08
N ASN A 69 12.46 32.35 -1.57
CA ASN A 69 13.36 33.47 -1.32
C ASN A 69 13.84 33.64 0.13
N THR A 70 13.49 32.77 1.09
CA THR A 70 14.01 32.92 2.47
C THR A 70 14.48 31.59 3.06
N LEU A 71 15.73 31.55 3.54
CA LEU A 71 16.32 30.44 4.32
C LEU A 71 15.44 30.07 5.53
N GLN A 72 14.74 31.02 6.08
CA GLN A 72 13.85 30.88 7.22
C GLN A 72 12.60 30.02 6.88
N SER A 73 12.02 30.18 5.69
CA SER A 73 10.87 29.38 5.25
C SER A 73 11.23 27.89 5.05
N ARG A 74 12.48 27.59 4.66
CA ARG A 74 12.95 26.21 4.52
C ARG A 74 13.17 25.53 5.88
N ALA A 75 13.62 26.27 6.91
CA ALA A 75 13.81 25.75 8.25
C ALA A 75 12.46 25.44 8.90
N VAL A 76 11.48 26.33 8.77
CA VAL A 76 10.09 26.13 9.25
C VAL A 76 9.49 24.89 8.57
N LYS A 77 9.62 24.75 7.25
CA LYS A 77 9.12 23.57 6.53
C LYS A 77 9.78 22.26 6.95
N LEU A 78 11.07 22.27 7.28
CA LEU A 78 11.75 21.08 7.82
C LEU A 78 11.25 20.73 9.22
N GLY A 79 11.02 21.75 10.08
CA GLY A 79 10.44 21.57 11.41
C GLY A 79 9.03 20.99 11.36
N GLU A 80 8.16 21.55 10.50
CA GLU A 80 6.81 21.01 10.26
C GLU A 80 6.83 19.58 9.74
N LEU A 81 7.69 19.29 8.77
CA LEU A 81 7.85 17.94 8.24
C LEU A 81 8.34 16.98 9.32
N TYR A 82 9.29 17.39 10.16
CA TYR A 82 9.74 16.58 11.28
C TYR A 82 8.62 16.28 12.28
N GLN A 83 7.81 17.28 12.64
CA GLN A 83 6.63 17.09 13.48
C GLN A 83 5.64 16.11 12.88
N GLN A 84 5.37 16.22 11.58
CA GLN A 84 4.53 15.25 10.86
C GLN A 84 5.12 13.83 10.87
N LEU A 85 6.44 13.71 10.81
CA LEU A 85 7.13 12.43 10.87
C LEU A 85 7.10 11.84 12.29
N MET A 86 7.22 12.64 13.33
CA MET A 86 7.25 12.20 14.73
C MET A 86 5.87 12.05 15.37
N GLY A 87 4.89 12.86 14.92
CA GLY A 87 3.47 12.71 15.30
C GLY A 87 3.03 13.32 16.62
N SER A 88 3.83 14.02 17.33
CA SER A 88 3.55 14.92 18.45
C SER A 88 4.64 14.89 19.53
N HIS A 89 4.90 16.04 20.16
CA HIS A 89 5.55 16.29 21.46
C HIS A 89 6.95 15.74 21.75
N ASP A 90 7.59 15.07 20.79
CA ASP A 90 9.00 14.71 20.94
C ASP A 90 9.89 15.96 20.77
N LYS A 91 11.11 15.84 21.31
CA LYS A 91 12.16 16.85 21.20
C LYS A 91 12.18 17.46 19.82
N GLY A 92 12.24 18.79 19.74
CA GLY A 92 12.22 19.51 18.48
C GLY A 92 13.31 19.02 17.51
N LEU A 93 13.16 19.32 16.22
CA LEU A 93 14.13 18.95 15.19
C LEU A 93 15.57 19.38 15.56
N ASP A 94 15.73 20.55 16.18
CA ASP A 94 17.02 21.09 16.57
C ASP A 94 17.70 20.26 17.68
N ASP A 95 16.90 19.72 18.61
CA ASP A 95 17.42 18.82 19.64
C ASP A 95 17.81 17.46 19.06
N ALA A 96 17.01 16.93 18.15
CA ALA A 96 17.34 15.69 17.44
C ALA A 96 18.62 15.83 16.62
N ALA A 97 18.77 16.96 15.92
CA ALA A 97 19.99 17.27 15.16
C ALA A 97 21.22 17.39 16.05
N ARG A 98 21.11 18.11 17.19
CA ARG A 98 22.22 18.21 18.18
C ARG A 98 22.58 16.86 18.77
N ASN A 99 21.61 16.02 19.10
CA ASN A 99 21.85 14.69 19.64
C ASN A 99 22.53 13.79 18.62
N LEU A 100 22.12 13.82 17.36
CA LEU A 100 22.79 13.10 16.29
C LEU A 100 24.25 13.55 16.15
N ARG A 101 24.51 14.87 16.12
CA ARG A 101 25.88 15.42 16.05
C ARG A 101 26.75 14.93 17.21
N LYS A 102 26.26 15.00 18.44
CA LYS A 102 26.96 14.48 19.64
C LYS A 102 27.28 12.98 19.54
N GLN A 103 26.37 12.17 18.98
CA GLN A 103 26.62 10.74 18.79
C GLN A 103 27.71 10.49 17.73
N LEU A 104 27.67 11.24 16.63
CA LEU A 104 28.66 11.10 15.56
C LEU A 104 30.04 11.52 15.99
N GLN A 105 30.16 12.58 16.81
CA GLN A 105 31.44 13.03 17.39
C GLN A 105 32.05 12.00 18.34
N LYS A 106 31.25 11.30 19.14
CA LYS A 106 31.71 10.26 20.08
C LYS A 106 32.30 9.02 19.41
N GLN A 107 31.93 8.74 18.18
CA GLN A 107 32.15 7.44 17.55
C GLN A 107 33.17 7.43 16.41
N ASN A 108 33.93 8.52 16.20
CA ASN A 108 34.99 8.70 15.17
C ASN A 108 34.65 8.25 13.73
N ALA A 109 33.47 7.65 13.48
CA ALA A 109 33.00 7.21 12.14
C ALA A 109 31.48 7.23 12.08
N ALA A 110 30.93 8.20 11.38
CA ALA A 110 29.50 8.26 11.07
C ALA A 110 29.13 7.16 10.08
N SER A 111 28.58 6.05 10.55
CA SER A 111 28.05 5.04 9.63
C SER A 111 26.56 5.31 9.30
N LEU A 112 26.16 5.05 8.06
CA LEU A 112 24.76 5.18 7.66
C LEU A 112 23.82 4.27 8.49
N ALA A 113 24.31 3.11 8.94
CA ALA A 113 23.58 2.20 9.81
C ALA A 113 23.24 2.83 11.17
N GLN A 114 24.16 3.56 11.76
CA GLN A 114 23.94 4.26 13.03
C GLN A 114 22.94 5.40 12.88
N ILE A 115 23.01 6.15 11.78
CA ILE A 115 22.06 7.23 11.49
C ILE A 115 20.65 6.66 11.29
N LEU A 116 20.51 5.52 10.60
CA LEU A 116 19.23 4.85 10.48
C LEU A 116 18.75 4.29 11.81
N SER A 117 19.62 3.72 12.63
CA SER A 117 19.28 3.26 13.98
C SER A 117 18.78 4.40 14.86
N PHE A 118 19.45 5.58 14.82
CA PHE A 118 18.99 6.79 15.50
C PHE A 118 17.59 7.23 15.06
N ALA A 119 17.28 7.04 13.79
CA ALA A 119 16.00 7.34 13.19
C ALA A 119 15.01 6.15 13.23
N GLU A 120 15.26 5.12 14.03
CA GLU A 120 14.39 3.92 14.16
C GLU A 120 14.16 3.19 12.83
N GLY A 121 15.14 3.23 11.93
CA GLY A 121 15.06 2.63 10.60
C GLY A 121 14.32 3.48 9.56
N ASP A 122 13.78 4.64 9.95
CA ASP A 122 13.03 5.54 9.08
C ASP A 122 13.95 6.46 8.25
N ALA A 123 14.04 6.18 6.96
CA ALA A 123 14.89 6.94 6.05
C ALA A 123 14.45 8.41 5.86
N ALA A 124 13.16 8.73 6.02
CA ALA A 124 12.67 10.11 5.93
C ALA A 124 13.06 10.91 7.18
N LYS A 125 12.87 10.33 8.38
CA LYS A 125 13.32 10.90 9.65
C LYS A 125 14.84 11.13 9.61
N ALA A 126 15.61 10.12 9.22
CA ALA A 126 17.05 10.21 9.06
C ALA A 126 17.47 11.35 8.12
N HIS A 127 16.76 11.48 6.99
CA HIS A 127 17.05 12.54 6.01
C HIS A 127 16.83 13.95 6.58
N VAL A 128 15.69 14.16 7.27
CA VAL A 128 15.33 15.48 7.83
C VAL A 128 16.29 15.86 8.95
N VAL A 129 16.58 14.93 9.87
CA VAL A 129 17.55 15.17 10.98
C VAL A 129 18.95 15.45 10.48
N LEU A 130 19.43 14.68 9.48
CA LEU A 130 20.73 14.94 8.85
C LEU A 130 20.80 16.32 8.17
N GLN A 131 19.73 16.76 7.52
CA GLN A 131 19.67 18.08 6.91
C GLN A 131 19.76 19.19 7.96
N ALA A 132 19.06 19.03 9.08
CA ALA A 132 19.11 19.97 10.20
C ALA A 132 20.48 19.99 10.86
N ALA A 133 21.06 18.80 11.14
CA ALA A 133 22.39 18.67 11.72
C ALA A 133 23.47 19.33 10.82
N ARG A 134 23.39 19.11 9.50
CA ARG A 134 24.31 19.75 8.55
C ARG A 134 24.17 21.28 8.57
N LYS A 135 22.92 21.80 8.66
CA LYS A 135 22.67 23.22 8.72
C LYS A 135 23.27 23.82 10.00
N GLN A 136 23.04 23.18 11.16
CA GLN A 136 23.63 23.59 12.44
C GLN A 136 25.17 23.58 12.40
N ALA A 137 25.79 22.52 11.84
CA ALA A 137 27.26 22.45 11.69
C ALA A 137 27.82 23.59 10.82
N GLN A 138 27.06 24.01 9.79
CA GLN A 138 27.43 25.16 8.95
C GLN A 138 27.29 26.48 9.71
N GLU A 139 26.22 26.66 10.51
CA GLU A 139 26.00 27.86 11.32
C GLU A 139 27.02 27.98 12.45
N ASP A 140 27.45 26.86 13.03
CA ASP A 140 28.48 26.78 14.08
C ASP A 140 29.94 26.90 13.52
N GLY A 141 30.10 26.94 12.20
CA GLY A 141 31.41 27.04 11.54
C GLY A 141 32.22 25.75 11.53
N GLU A 142 31.61 24.61 11.90
CA GLU A 142 32.26 23.31 11.99
C GLU A 142 32.38 22.63 10.59
N THR A 143 33.34 23.12 9.81
CA THR A 143 33.53 22.72 8.39
C THR A 143 33.80 21.23 8.22
N GLY A 144 34.56 20.60 9.08
CA GLY A 144 34.85 19.15 9.05
C GLY A 144 33.58 18.32 9.24
N GLU A 145 32.80 18.66 10.25
CA GLU A 145 31.52 17.99 10.52
C GLU A 145 30.51 18.19 9.37
N HIS A 146 30.42 19.42 8.85
CA HIS A 146 29.57 19.73 7.70
C HIS A 146 29.89 18.86 6.47
N VAL A 147 31.16 18.61 6.17
CA VAL A 147 31.59 17.73 5.07
C VAL A 147 31.13 16.29 5.34
N VAL A 148 31.35 15.76 6.54
CA VAL A 148 30.93 14.39 6.91
C VAL A 148 29.42 14.24 6.78
N LEU A 149 28.64 15.15 7.34
CA LEU A 149 27.16 15.13 7.26
C LEU A 149 26.65 15.23 5.82
N THR A 150 27.35 16.00 4.96
CA THR A 150 27.03 16.13 3.53
C THR A 150 27.25 14.79 2.81
N GLU A 151 28.34 14.09 3.08
CA GLU A 151 28.62 12.77 2.51
C GLU A 151 27.59 11.72 2.99
N GLN A 152 27.22 11.73 4.27
CA GLN A 152 26.17 10.85 4.79
C GLN A 152 24.80 11.11 4.13
N LEU A 153 24.44 12.37 3.89
CA LEU A 153 23.24 12.72 3.14
C LEU A 153 23.27 12.20 1.69
N LYS A 154 24.42 12.28 1.02
CA LYS A 154 24.58 11.72 -0.33
C LYS A 154 24.41 10.20 -0.32
N LEU A 155 25.03 9.51 0.65
CA LEU A 155 24.91 8.06 0.81
C LEU A 155 23.48 7.63 1.13
N LEU A 156 22.80 8.35 2.03
CA LEU A 156 21.39 8.10 2.37
C LEU A 156 20.50 8.24 1.11
N ARG A 157 20.69 9.33 0.36
CA ARG A 157 19.94 9.55 -0.90
C ARG A 157 20.21 8.47 -1.94
N ARG A 158 21.45 8.01 -2.06
CA ARG A 158 21.83 6.95 -3.00
C ARG A 158 21.21 5.60 -2.64
N LYS A 159 21.25 5.22 -1.35
CA LYS A 159 20.77 3.90 -0.90
C LYS A 159 19.28 3.87 -0.59
N TYR A 160 18.74 4.93 -0.01
CA TYR A 160 17.37 4.96 0.53
C TYR A 160 16.53 6.13 -0.01
N GLY A 161 16.94 6.77 -1.10
CA GLY A 161 16.30 7.99 -1.60
C GLY A 161 14.82 7.81 -1.97
N LYS A 162 14.42 6.64 -2.49
CA LYS A 162 13.00 6.33 -2.75
C LYS A 162 12.21 6.21 -1.45
N ARG A 163 12.76 5.48 -0.45
CA ARG A 163 12.13 5.33 0.87
C ARG A 163 12.02 6.65 1.62
N ALA A 164 13.06 7.46 1.59
CA ALA A 164 13.05 8.78 2.20
C ALA A 164 11.97 9.69 1.57
N ARG A 165 11.88 9.73 0.24
CA ARG A 165 10.83 10.47 -0.46
C ARG A 165 9.43 9.95 -0.13
N ALA A 166 9.23 8.64 -0.15
CA ALA A 166 7.96 8.02 0.22
C ALA A 166 7.54 8.41 1.62
N GLY A 167 8.44 8.33 2.59
CA GLY A 167 8.19 8.74 3.96
C GLY A 167 7.85 10.23 4.09
N MET A 168 8.59 11.12 3.41
CA MET A 168 8.32 12.57 3.43
C MET A 168 6.99 12.91 2.76
N ASN A 169 6.70 12.34 1.59
CA ASN A 169 5.47 12.62 0.84
C ASN A 169 4.22 12.11 1.57
N SER A 170 4.34 11.03 2.35
CA SER A 170 3.25 10.43 3.12
C SER A 170 3.16 10.90 4.58
N ALA A 171 4.09 11.75 5.03
CA ALA A 171 4.19 12.18 6.42
C ALA A 171 2.85 12.74 6.96
N LYS A 172 2.21 13.62 6.20
CA LYS A 172 0.91 14.21 6.55
C LYS A 172 -0.20 13.17 6.70
N ALA A 173 -0.24 12.17 5.81
CA ALA A 173 -1.26 11.13 5.86
C ALA A 173 -1.18 10.29 7.14
N PHE A 174 0.03 10.02 7.62
CA PHE A 174 0.27 9.21 8.82
C PHE A 174 0.41 10.03 10.11
N SER A 175 0.38 11.37 10.05
CA SER A 175 0.44 12.24 11.23
C SER A 175 -0.92 12.56 11.85
N ARG A 176 -1.97 11.83 11.51
CA ARG A 176 -3.32 12.04 12.01
C ARG A 176 -3.43 11.70 13.50
N PRO A 177 -4.28 12.43 14.28
CA PRO A 177 -4.37 12.26 15.74
C PRO A 177 -4.77 10.85 16.21
N ASN A 178 -5.51 10.11 15.37
CA ASN A 178 -5.97 8.76 15.68
C ASN A 178 -4.95 7.66 15.34
N ILE A 179 -3.74 8.02 14.96
CA ILE A 179 -2.66 7.07 14.67
C ILE A 179 -1.60 7.26 15.75
N ASP A 180 -1.44 6.29 16.63
CA ASP A 180 -0.38 6.31 17.64
C ASP A 180 1.01 6.17 17.00
N ASN A 181 2.07 6.43 17.77
CA ASN A 181 3.43 6.46 17.24
C ASN A 181 3.91 5.12 16.72
N LYS A 182 3.54 4.00 17.38
CA LYS A 182 3.92 2.64 16.98
C LYS A 182 3.28 2.30 15.62
N ARG A 183 1.97 2.45 15.52
CA ARG A 183 1.20 2.19 14.30
C ARG A 183 1.65 3.10 13.16
N ARG A 184 1.97 4.36 13.45
CA ARG A 184 2.52 5.31 12.47
C ARG A 184 3.83 4.82 11.88
N GLY A 185 4.77 4.39 12.71
CA GLY A 185 6.05 3.83 12.28
C GLY A 185 5.85 2.63 11.36
N THR A 186 4.99 1.71 11.74
CA THR A 186 4.65 0.52 10.95
C THR A 186 4.03 0.87 9.60
N LEU A 187 2.99 1.72 9.56
CA LEU A 187 2.33 2.12 8.30
C LEU A 187 3.29 2.84 7.36
N ARG A 188 4.17 3.70 7.88
CA ARG A 188 5.20 4.39 7.10
C ARG A 188 6.23 3.41 6.52
N ASN A 189 6.64 2.42 7.30
CA ASN A 189 7.55 1.39 6.82
C ASN A 189 6.90 0.54 5.72
N LEU A 190 5.68 0.05 5.92
CA LEU A 190 4.91 -0.69 4.92
C LEU A 190 4.74 0.12 3.63
N TYR A 191 4.37 1.39 3.74
CA TYR A 191 4.24 2.29 2.59
C TYR A 191 5.56 2.44 1.85
N SER A 192 6.65 2.69 2.57
CA SER A 192 7.98 2.88 1.99
C SER A 192 8.47 1.63 1.27
N VAL A 193 8.19 0.44 1.81
CA VAL A 193 8.51 -0.85 1.17
C VAL A 193 7.65 -1.05 -0.08
N ALA A 194 6.35 -0.83 0.01
CA ALA A 194 5.43 -1.01 -1.12
C ALA A 194 5.77 -0.09 -2.31
N VAL A 195 6.17 1.16 -2.03
CA VAL A 195 6.50 2.16 -3.07
C VAL A 195 7.91 1.96 -3.64
N SER A 196 8.88 1.47 -2.85
CA SER A 196 10.26 1.29 -3.30
C SER A 196 10.53 -0.05 -3.99
N GLY A 197 9.66 -1.04 -3.76
CA GLY A 197 9.74 -2.38 -4.32
C GLY A 197 8.90 -2.57 -5.58
N GLN A 198 8.80 -3.83 -6.01
CA GLN A 198 7.78 -4.26 -6.97
C GLN A 198 6.42 -4.29 -6.26
N PRO A 199 5.32 -3.83 -6.89
CA PRO A 199 4.00 -3.84 -6.28
C PRO A 199 3.55 -5.28 -5.98
N ASN A 200 3.61 -5.66 -4.71
CA ASN A 200 3.06 -6.91 -4.21
C ASN A 200 1.82 -6.61 -3.37
N ILE A 201 0.67 -6.55 -4.02
CA ILE A 201 -0.59 -6.19 -3.37
C ILE A 201 -1.00 -7.24 -2.33
N THR A 202 -0.82 -8.52 -2.64
CA THR A 202 -1.16 -9.61 -1.70
C THR A 202 -0.31 -9.52 -0.44
N GLY A 203 1.01 -9.34 -0.58
CA GLY A 203 1.91 -9.17 0.56
C GLY A 203 1.62 -7.91 1.38
N LEU A 204 1.20 -6.82 0.73
CA LEU A 204 0.81 -5.59 1.41
C LEU A 204 -0.50 -5.78 2.21
N ILE A 205 -1.49 -6.47 1.64
CA ILE A 205 -2.75 -6.79 2.31
C ILE A 205 -2.48 -7.70 3.51
N ASP A 206 -1.64 -8.73 3.33
CA ASP A 206 -1.27 -9.65 4.42
C ASP A 206 -0.56 -8.91 5.57
N ALA A 207 0.37 -8.02 5.26
CA ALA A 207 1.01 -7.17 6.25
C ALA A 207 0.01 -6.26 6.99
N LEU A 208 -0.92 -5.62 6.26
CA LEU A 208 -1.97 -4.77 6.87
C LEU A 208 -2.94 -5.56 7.76
N ILE A 209 -3.21 -6.83 7.43
CA ILE A 209 -4.00 -7.72 8.28
C ILE A 209 -3.22 -8.07 9.55
N ASN A 210 -1.90 -8.29 9.46
CA ASN A 210 -1.05 -8.61 10.60
C ASN A 210 -0.94 -7.46 11.60
N GLU A 211 -0.90 -6.23 11.11
CA GLU A 211 -0.74 -5.02 11.93
C GLU A 211 -2.04 -4.53 12.58
N ARG A 212 -3.10 -5.29 12.49
CA ARG A 212 -4.34 -4.98 13.20
C ARG A 212 -4.30 -5.53 14.62
N GLU A 213 -4.68 -4.73 15.58
CA GLU A 213 -5.01 -5.18 16.95
C GLU A 213 -6.51 -5.48 17.06
N GLU A 214 -7.36 -4.71 16.36
CA GLU A 214 -8.81 -4.85 16.34
C GLU A 214 -9.36 -5.01 14.90
N ALA A 215 -10.57 -5.57 14.77
CA ALA A 215 -11.21 -5.83 13.46
C ALA A 215 -11.39 -4.57 12.60
N GLY A 216 -11.72 -3.42 13.21
CA GLY A 216 -11.91 -2.14 12.49
C GLY A 216 -10.63 -1.49 12.00
N GLU A 217 -9.47 -1.86 12.53
CA GLU A 217 -8.21 -1.21 12.19
C GLU A 217 -7.73 -1.52 10.77
N PHE A 218 -8.09 -2.66 10.20
CA PHE A 218 -7.76 -2.98 8.83
C PHE A 218 -8.32 -1.95 7.83
N GLU A 219 -9.58 -1.53 8.00
CA GLU A 219 -10.19 -0.51 7.14
C GLU A 219 -9.52 0.86 7.35
N LEU A 220 -9.18 1.20 8.60
CA LEU A 220 -8.46 2.43 8.92
C LEU A 220 -7.06 2.42 8.28
N ASN A 221 -6.34 1.31 8.36
CA ASN A 221 -5.03 1.15 7.74
C ASN A 221 -5.10 1.27 6.21
N LEU A 222 -6.10 0.66 5.56
CA LEU A 222 -6.34 0.81 4.14
C LEU A 222 -6.62 2.26 3.74
N ARG A 223 -7.45 2.96 4.51
CA ARG A 223 -7.77 4.38 4.27
C ARG A 223 -6.53 5.24 4.38
N ASP A 224 -5.71 5.02 5.41
CA ASP A 224 -4.52 5.82 5.66
C ASP A 224 -3.44 5.56 4.59
N MET A 225 -3.26 4.30 4.16
CA MET A 225 -2.39 3.94 3.03
C MET A 225 -2.85 4.57 1.71
N ARG A 226 -4.15 4.58 1.42
CA ARG A 226 -4.70 5.22 0.22
C ARG A 226 -4.50 6.73 0.24
N SER A 227 -4.68 7.36 1.40
CA SER A 227 -4.39 8.78 1.59
C SER A 227 -2.92 9.09 1.33
N ALA A 228 -2.01 8.25 1.83
CA ALA A 228 -0.58 8.41 1.59
C ALA A 228 -0.20 8.31 0.10
N ILE A 229 -0.82 7.39 -0.64
CA ILE A 229 -0.62 7.29 -2.10
C ILE A 229 -1.17 8.53 -2.82
N ALA A 230 -2.32 9.04 -2.39
CA ALA A 230 -2.91 10.25 -2.98
C ALA A 230 -2.02 11.48 -2.76
N ASP A 231 -1.48 11.64 -1.54
CA ASP A 231 -0.55 12.71 -1.20
C ASP A 231 0.76 12.58 -2.00
N ASP A 232 1.27 11.36 -2.18
CA ASP A 232 2.47 11.11 -2.99
C ASP A 232 2.23 11.39 -4.48
N LEU A 233 1.08 10.98 -5.03
CA LEU A 233 0.68 11.27 -6.42
C LEU A 233 0.55 12.78 -6.68
N SER A 234 0.11 13.54 -5.69
CA SER A 234 -0.05 15.00 -5.79
C SER A 234 1.25 15.75 -5.55
N SER A 235 2.31 15.09 -5.06
CA SER A 235 3.59 15.74 -4.80
C SER A 235 4.32 16.14 -6.09
N LEU A 236 5.14 17.21 -6.04
CA LEU A 236 5.98 17.64 -7.17
C LEU A 236 7.02 16.58 -7.57
N THR A 237 7.48 15.79 -6.59
CA THR A 237 8.47 14.74 -6.78
C THR A 237 7.96 13.44 -6.21
N PRO A 238 7.09 12.72 -6.93
CA PRO A 238 6.57 11.44 -6.49
C PRO A 238 7.70 10.46 -6.14
N SER A 239 7.46 9.61 -5.16
CA SER A 239 8.46 8.63 -4.67
C SER A 239 8.81 7.58 -5.71
N THR A 240 7.85 7.28 -6.59
CA THR A 240 8.00 6.34 -7.71
C THR A 240 7.18 6.82 -8.91
N SER A 241 7.11 6.02 -9.97
CA SER A 241 6.33 6.40 -11.16
C SER A 241 4.83 6.56 -10.81
N PRO A 242 4.15 7.55 -11.41
CA PRO A 242 2.70 7.71 -11.20
C PRO A 242 1.89 6.48 -11.57
N GLN A 243 2.37 5.69 -12.54
CA GLN A 243 1.73 4.44 -12.94
C GLN A 243 1.82 3.38 -11.81
N GLN A 244 2.97 3.26 -11.16
CA GLN A 244 3.15 2.34 -10.03
C GLN A 244 2.27 2.74 -8.84
N LEU A 245 2.18 4.04 -8.51
CA LEU A 245 1.29 4.54 -7.46
C LEU A 245 -0.19 4.28 -7.79
N ARG A 246 -0.59 4.45 -9.06
CA ARG A 246 -1.96 4.11 -9.50
C ARG A 246 -2.25 2.62 -9.38
N THR A 247 -1.29 1.75 -9.72
CA THR A 247 -1.41 0.30 -9.56
C THR A 247 -1.59 -0.07 -8.08
N LEU A 248 -0.80 0.51 -7.18
CA LEU A 248 -0.96 0.33 -5.74
C LEU A 248 -2.32 0.83 -5.25
N MET A 249 -2.75 2.00 -5.68
CA MET A 249 -4.06 2.55 -5.34
C MET A 249 -5.21 1.64 -5.80
N HIS A 250 -5.13 1.13 -7.04
CA HIS A 250 -6.10 0.18 -7.56
C HIS A 250 -6.13 -1.12 -6.73
N GLY A 251 -4.96 -1.66 -6.40
CA GLY A 251 -4.85 -2.83 -5.53
C GLY A 251 -5.45 -2.60 -4.14
N LEU A 252 -5.16 -1.46 -3.50
CA LEU A 252 -5.75 -1.11 -2.19
C LEU A 252 -7.26 -0.83 -2.28
N ASN A 253 -7.77 -0.31 -3.40
CA ASN A 253 -9.21 -0.21 -3.62
C ASN A 253 -9.86 -1.59 -3.69
N THR A 254 -9.21 -2.53 -4.38
CA THR A 254 -9.66 -3.93 -4.43
C THR A 254 -9.62 -4.58 -3.04
N ALA A 255 -8.65 -4.21 -2.20
CA ALA A 255 -8.54 -4.70 -0.82
C ALA A 255 -9.71 -4.31 0.10
N ARG A 256 -10.56 -3.32 -0.28
CA ARG A 256 -11.79 -3.04 0.47
C ARG A 256 -12.71 -4.26 0.53
N HIS A 257 -12.73 -5.08 -0.51
CA HIS A 257 -13.47 -6.34 -0.50
C HIS A 257 -12.88 -7.35 0.50
N VAL A 258 -11.60 -7.22 0.84
CA VAL A 258 -10.95 -8.07 1.85
C VAL A 258 -11.49 -7.80 3.25
N ALA A 259 -11.86 -6.56 3.58
CA ALA A 259 -12.53 -6.22 4.83
C ALA A 259 -13.88 -6.95 4.97
N THR A 260 -14.69 -6.93 3.92
CA THR A 260 -15.97 -7.67 3.88
C THR A 260 -15.74 -9.19 3.99
N LEU A 261 -14.68 -9.70 3.34
CA LEU A 261 -14.32 -11.12 3.45
C LEU A 261 -13.85 -11.49 4.86
N LEU A 262 -13.14 -10.60 5.55
CA LEU A 262 -12.74 -10.82 6.93
C LEU A 262 -13.96 -10.97 7.86
N GLN A 263 -14.95 -10.08 7.73
CA GLN A 263 -16.22 -10.21 8.43
C GLN A 263 -16.93 -11.52 8.06
N GLY A 264 -16.91 -11.89 6.78
CA GLY A 264 -17.42 -13.19 6.31
C GLY A 264 -16.71 -14.38 6.99
N CYS A 265 -15.39 -14.33 7.17
CA CYS A 265 -14.61 -15.32 7.90
C CYS A 265 -15.03 -15.39 9.37
N GLU A 266 -15.21 -14.26 10.04
CA GLU A 266 -15.67 -14.17 11.42
C GLU A 266 -17.04 -14.84 11.60
N HIS A 267 -18.01 -14.51 10.73
CA HIS A 267 -19.34 -15.12 10.75
C HIS A 267 -19.32 -16.62 10.42
N LEU A 268 -18.53 -17.03 9.43
CA LEU A 268 -18.41 -18.45 9.08
C LEU A 268 -17.81 -19.27 10.23
N LEU A 269 -16.67 -18.82 10.73
CA LEU A 269 -15.99 -19.52 11.83
C LEU A 269 -16.78 -19.47 13.12
N GLY A 270 -17.50 -18.39 13.42
CA GLY A 270 -18.43 -18.30 14.54
C GLY A 270 -19.52 -19.36 14.47
N ARG A 271 -20.18 -19.54 13.31
CA ARG A 271 -21.15 -20.61 13.08
C ARG A 271 -20.55 -22.01 13.19
N MET A 272 -19.29 -22.18 12.75
CA MET A 272 -18.60 -23.46 12.83
C MET A 272 -18.17 -23.80 14.27
N ARG A 273 -17.77 -22.81 15.08
CA ARG A 273 -17.47 -22.98 16.52
C ARG A 273 -18.71 -23.45 17.29
N ASN A 274 -19.88 -22.93 16.97
CA ASN A 274 -21.14 -23.42 17.58
C ASN A 274 -21.41 -24.89 17.29
N LYS A 275 -20.95 -25.41 16.15
CA LYS A 275 -21.09 -26.83 15.76
C LYS A 275 -19.89 -27.68 16.18
N ASN A 276 -18.73 -27.11 16.35
CA ASN A 276 -17.48 -27.73 16.77
C ASN A 276 -16.81 -26.84 17.83
N PRO A 277 -17.13 -26.98 19.13
CA PRO A 277 -16.58 -26.11 20.18
C PRO A 277 -15.05 -26.15 20.32
N GLY A 278 -14.41 -27.22 19.81
CA GLY A 278 -12.96 -27.35 19.80
C GLY A 278 -12.25 -26.58 18.66
N LEU A 279 -12.99 -25.90 17.78
CA LEU A 279 -12.40 -25.17 16.67
C LEU A 279 -11.75 -23.85 17.13
N GLN A 280 -10.42 -23.83 17.18
CA GLN A 280 -9.63 -22.65 17.52
C GLN A 280 -8.90 -22.13 16.27
N VAL A 281 -9.65 -21.47 15.38
CA VAL A 281 -9.09 -20.85 14.18
C VAL A 281 -9.35 -19.35 14.22
N ASP A 282 -8.28 -18.56 14.15
CA ASP A 282 -8.39 -17.11 14.04
C ASP A 282 -8.93 -16.71 12.65
N PRO A 283 -9.95 -15.81 12.56
CA PRO A 283 -10.52 -15.38 11.28
C PRO A 283 -9.51 -14.72 10.33
N ALA A 284 -8.52 -14.01 10.88
CA ALA A 284 -7.48 -13.41 10.05
C ALA A 284 -6.51 -14.43 9.50
N ALA A 285 -6.09 -15.40 10.33
CA ALA A 285 -5.25 -16.51 9.88
C ALA A 285 -5.98 -17.33 8.81
N PHE A 286 -7.28 -17.56 8.98
CA PHE A 286 -8.11 -18.24 7.99
C PHE A 286 -8.19 -17.45 6.67
N LEU A 287 -8.46 -16.16 6.72
CA LEU A 287 -8.47 -15.30 5.52
C LEU A 287 -7.13 -15.31 4.80
N LYS A 288 -6.00 -15.19 5.51
CA LYS A 288 -4.65 -15.27 4.91
C LYS A 288 -4.43 -16.61 4.23
N HIS A 289 -4.85 -17.69 4.85
CA HIS A 289 -4.76 -19.02 4.26
C HIS A 289 -5.58 -19.10 2.96
N LEU A 290 -6.80 -18.56 2.93
CA LEU A 290 -7.62 -18.48 1.73
C LEU A 290 -6.96 -17.63 0.63
N LEU A 291 -6.36 -16.49 1.00
CA LEU A 291 -5.64 -15.64 0.04
C LEU A 291 -4.40 -16.34 -0.53
N ALA A 292 -3.66 -17.08 0.29
CA ALA A 292 -2.52 -17.86 -0.17
C ALA A 292 -2.94 -18.99 -1.12
N LEU A 293 -4.03 -19.69 -0.81
CA LEU A 293 -4.59 -20.75 -1.68
C LEU A 293 -5.09 -20.17 -3.00
N SER A 294 -5.80 -19.04 -3.00
CA SER A 294 -6.29 -18.40 -4.22
C SER A 294 -5.14 -17.94 -5.12
N GLY A 295 -4.07 -17.40 -4.55
CA GLY A 295 -2.87 -16.98 -5.28
C GLY A 295 -2.07 -18.13 -5.90
N LYS A 296 -2.16 -19.35 -5.33
CA LYS A 296 -1.55 -20.58 -5.89
C LYS A 296 -2.48 -21.30 -6.87
N GLY A 297 -3.78 -21.12 -6.75
CA GLY A 297 -4.81 -21.91 -7.43
C GLY A 297 -5.22 -23.11 -6.57
N MET A 298 -6.31 -22.94 -5.82
CA MET A 298 -6.86 -23.89 -4.86
C MET A 298 -7.25 -25.22 -5.51
N SER A 299 -6.59 -26.31 -5.12
CA SER A 299 -6.84 -27.67 -5.62
C SER A 299 -8.00 -28.34 -4.87
N LEU A 300 -8.50 -29.47 -5.43
CA LEU A 300 -9.52 -30.28 -4.77
C LEU A 300 -9.04 -30.81 -3.42
N ASN A 301 -7.79 -31.28 -3.34
CA ASN A 301 -7.21 -31.82 -2.12
C ASN A 301 -7.11 -30.74 -1.03
N GLU A 302 -6.65 -29.54 -1.36
CA GLU A 302 -6.59 -28.39 -0.44
C GLU A 302 -7.99 -28.00 0.05
N THR A 303 -9.00 -28.03 -0.85
CA THR A 303 -10.41 -27.78 -0.49
C THR A 303 -10.92 -28.83 0.49
N LEU A 304 -10.60 -30.11 0.26
CA LEU A 304 -10.98 -31.22 1.12
C LEU A 304 -10.32 -31.11 2.50
N GLN A 305 -9.00 -30.88 2.54
CA GLN A 305 -8.25 -30.71 3.80
C GLN A 305 -8.80 -29.54 4.64
N LEU A 306 -9.07 -28.41 4.00
CA LEU A 306 -9.67 -27.26 4.66
C LEU A 306 -11.08 -27.59 5.21
N THR A 307 -11.88 -28.32 4.43
CA THR A 307 -13.22 -28.74 4.79
C THR A 307 -13.21 -29.68 6.01
N GLN A 308 -12.29 -30.64 6.03
CA GLN A 308 -12.12 -31.57 7.16
C GLN A 308 -11.59 -30.87 8.41
N HIS A 309 -10.66 -29.94 8.23
CA HIS A 309 -10.08 -29.19 9.34
C HIS A 309 -11.13 -28.30 10.05
N ILE A 310 -11.97 -27.59 9.30
CA ILE A 310 -12.97 -26.66 9.85
C ILE A 310 -14.30 -27.38 10.18
N GLY A 311 -14.77 -28.24 9.28
CA GLY A 311 -16.05 -28.96 9.42
C GLY A 311 -15.97 -30.18 10.34
N GLY A 312 -14.75 -30.66 10.62
CA GLY A 312 -14.54 -31.86 11.44
C GLY A 312 -14.98 -33.16 10.73
N LYS A 313 -15.34 -34.17 11.50
CA LYS A 313 -15.68 -35.51 10.99
C LYS A 313 -17.12 -35.64 10.44
N GLN A 314 -18.02 -34.76 10.84
CA GLN A 314 -19.44 -34.85 10.47
C GLN A 314 -19.70 -34.26 9.10
N LEU A 315 -20.28 -35.05 8.19
CA LEU A 315 -20.62 -34.60 6.81
C LEU A 315 -21.50 -33.35 6.79
N LYS A 316 -22.51 -33.30 7.68
CA LYS A 316 -23.39 -32.14 7.84
C LYS A 316 -22.62 -30.84 8.17
N HIS A 317 -21.59 -30.92 9.01
CA HIS A 317 -20.77 -29.75 9.35
C HIS A 317 -19.85 -29.37 8.19
N GLN A 318 -19.30 -30.35 7.47
CA GLN A 318 -18.49 -30.12 6.27
C GLN A 318 -19.31 -29.43 5.18
N LEU A 319 -20.53 -29.90 4.92
CA LEU A 319 -21.45 -29.24 3.97
C LEU A 319 -21.82 -27.82 4.42
N ALA A 320 -22.08 -27.60 5.71
CA ALA A 320 -22.37 -26.28 6.24
C ALA A 320 -21.19 -25.31 6.07
N PHE A 321 -19.95 -25.81 6.24
CA PHE A 321 -18.73 -25.03 5.99
C PHE A 321 -18.60 -24.67 4.51
N LEU A 322 -18.71 -25.64 3.59
CA LEU A 322 -18.61 -25.40 2.13
C LEU A 322 -19.66 -24.44 1.62
N ASN A 323 -20.91 -24.55 2.12
CA ASN A 323 -22.00 -23.60 1.81
C ASN A 323 -21.65 -22.16 2.25
N GLY A 324 -20.95 -21.99 3.37
CA GLY A 324 -20.49 -20.67 3.81
C GLY A 324 -19.24 -20.18 3.09
N LEU A 325 -18.34 -21.09 2.68
CA LEU A 325 -17.11 -20.76 1.95
C LEU A 325 -17.40 -20.33 0.51
N ARG A 326 -18.37 -20.92 -0.15
CA ARG A 326 -18.71 -20.65 -1.55
C ARG A 326 -18.93 -19.17 -1.86
N PRO A 327 -19.81 -18.42 -1.17
CA PRO A 327 -20.01 -16.99 -1.45
C PRO A 327 -18.73 -16.18 -1.20
N MET A 328 -17.90 -16.55 -0.25
CA MET A 328 -16.62 -15.87 0.01
C MET A 328 -15.66 -16.02 -1.16
N LEU A 329 -15.48 -17.24 -1.71
CA LEU A 329 -14.66 -17.48 -2.90
C LEU A 329 -15.22 -16.78 -4.15
N GLN A 330 -16.56 -16.68 -4.27
CA GLN A 330 -17.20 -15.95 -5.36
C GLN A 330 -16.95 -14.43 -5.28
N GLN A 331 -16.94 -13.87 -4.07
CA GLN A 331 -16.72 -12.45 -3.82
C GLN A 331 -15.23 -12.07 -3.86
N LEU A 332 -14.31 -13.05 -3.79
CA LEU A 332 -12.88 -12.77 -3.82
C LEU A 332 -12.50 -12.12 -5.16
N PRO A 333 -11.90 -10.90 -5.14
CA PRO A 333 -11.50 -10.18 -6.34
C PRO A 333 -10.56 -11.00 -7.22
N ILE A 334 -10.74 -10.93 -8.54
CA ILE A 334 -9.92 -11.67 -9.49
C ILE A 334 -8.42 -11.38 -9.36
N LEU A 335 -8.08 -10.17 -8.95
CA LEU A 335 -6.69 -9.75 -8.73
C LEU A 335 -5.97 -10.57 -7.64
N LEU A 336 -6.71 -11.20 -6.73
CA LEU A 336 -6.19 -12.04 -5.64
C LEU A 336 -6.13 -13.52 -6.02
N TRP A 337 -6.58 -13.88 -7.21
CA TRP A 337 -6.41 -15.20 -7.80
C TRP A 337 -5.15 -15.22 -8.69
N ARG A 338 -4.57 -16.39 -8.85
CA ARG A 338 -3.49 -16.58 -9.81
C ARG A 338 -3.91 -16.18 -11.23
N ASP A 339 -5.10 -16.62 -11.63
CA ASP A 339 -5.72 -16.33 -12.93
C ASP A 339 -7.22 -16.70 -12.89
N MET A 340 -7.98 -16.34 -13.94
CA MET A 340 -9.40 -16.64 -14.05
C MET A 340 -9.68 -18.15 -14.07
N LYS A 341 -8.82 -18.95 -14.71
CA LYS A 341 -8.94 -20.41 -14.78
C LYS A 341 -8.81 -21.05 -13.40
N SER A 342 -7.86 -20.57 -12.59
CA SER A 342 -7.68 -21.01 -11.20
C SER A 342 -8.91 -20.76 -10.36
N ARG A 343 -9.55 -19.57 -10.51
CA ARG A 343 -10.80 -19.25 -9.83
C ARG A 343 -11.94 -20.20 -10.24
N GLN A 344 -12.10 -20.43 -11.54
CA GLN A 344 -13.13 -21.35 -12.06
C GLN A 344 -12.91 -22.77 -11.57
N ASN A 345 -11.65 -23.25 -11.58
CA ASN A 345 -11.31 -24.58 -11.08
C ASN A 345 -11.60 -24.72 -9.58
N ALA A 346 -11.23 -23.72 -8.77
CA ALA A 346 -11.51 -23.74 -7.33
C ALA A 346 -13.01 -23.80 -7.02
N LEU A 347 -13.83 -23.01 -7.72
CA LEU A 347 -15.29 -23.06 -7.58
C LEU A 347 -15.88 -24.38 -8.08
N GLY A 348 -15.36 -24.94 -9.16
CA GLY A 348 -15.72 -26.27 -9.67
C GLY A 348 -15.37 -27.38 -8.67
N ASN A 349 -14.17 -27.36 -8.11
CA ASN A 349 -13.72 -28.31 -7.09
C ASN A 349 -14.61 -28.27 -5.85
N LEU A 350 -14.98 -27.07 -5.40
CA LEU A 350 -15.89 -26.87 -4.27
C LEU A 350 -17.27 -27.47 -4.55
N LEU A 351 -17.86 -27.21 -5.71
CA LEU A 351 -19.15 -27.74 -6.11
C LEU A 351 -19.14 -29.27 -6.22
N ASN A 352 -18.08 -29.83 -6.81
CA ASN A 352 -17.90 -31.27 -6.91
C ASN A 352 -17.81 -31.92 -5.52
N LEU A 353 -17.04 -31.33 -4.61
CA LEU A 353 -16.93 -31.83 -3.24
C LEU A 353 -18.28 -31.72 -2.49
N MET A 354 -19.02 -30.62 -2.66
CA MET A 354 -20.36 -30.50 -2.07
C MET A 354 -21.32 -31.59 -2.58
N ALA A 355 -21.32 -31.87 -3.89
CA ALA A 355 -22.16 -32.89 -4.47
C ALA A 355 -21.80 -34.30 -3.93
N GLU A 356 -20.50 -34.60 -3.82
CA GLU A 356 -20.03 -35.88 -3.26
C GLU A 356 -20.42 -36.05 -1.79
N LEU A 357 -20.19 -35.03 -0.95
CA LEU A 357 -20.57 -35.09 0.46
C LEU A 357 -22.10 -35.19 0.66
N THR A 358 -22.87 -34.52 -0.19
CA THR A 358 -24.35 -34.64 -0.15
C THR A 358 -24.80 -36.05 -0.48
N ARG A 359 -24.19 -36.68 -1.49
CA ARG A 359 -24.48 -38.10 -1.83
C ARG A 359 -24.13 -39.03 -0.68
N GLN A 360 -22.98 -38.81 -0.02
CA GLN A 360 -22.56 -39.62 1.14
C GLN A 360 -23.51 -39.44 2.31
N GLU A 361 -23.98 -38.22 2.60
CA GLU A 361 -24.96 -37.95 3.65
C GLU A 361 -26.30 -38.67 3.35
N GLN A 362 -26.78 -38.62 2.12
CA GLN A 362 -28.00 -39.31 1.70
C GLN A 362 -27.88 -40.82 1.86
N ASN A 363 -26.75 -41.42 1.45
CA ASN A 363 -26.49 -42.86 1.62
C ASN A 363 -26.45 -43.27 3.08
N GLN A 364 -25.87 -42.47 3.98
CA GLN A 364 -25.85 -42.72 5.43
C GLN A 364 -27.27 -42.69 6.02
N LEU A 365 -28.11 -41.74 5.56
CA LEU A 365 -29.50 -41.66 6.03
C LEU A 365 -30.33 -42.84 5.55
N GLN A 366 -30.11 -43.33 4.33
CA GLN A 366 -30.82 -44.51 3.81
C GLN A 366 -30.34 -45.82 4.42
N GLY A 367 -29.01 -45.96 4.65
CA GLY A 367 -28.44 -47.16 5.28
C GLY A 367 -28.68 -47.26 6.77
N GLY A 368 -29.08 -46.17 7.47
CA GLY A 368 -29.47 -46.16 8.86
C GLY A 368 -30.97 -46.46 9.11
N LEU A 369 -31.76 -46.60 8.05
CA LEU A 369 -33.18 -46.94 8.07
C LEU A 369 -33.44 -48.44 7.75
N ALA A 370 -32.41 -49.18 7.38
CA ALA A 370 -32.41 -50.61 7.16
C ALA A 370 -31.83 -51.33 8.38
#